data_5aa9611f052037db7889fbfc20050d50
#
_entry.id   5aa9611f052037db7889fbfc20050d50
#
_cell.length_a   1.000
_cell.length_b   1.000
_cell.length_c   1.000
_cell.angle_alpha   90.00
_cell.angle_beta   90.00
_cell.angle_gamma   90.00
#
_symmetry.space_group_name_H-M   'P 1'
#
loop_
_entity.id
_entity.type
_entity.pdbx_description
1 polymer ?
#
loop_
_entity_poly.entity_id
_entity_poly.type
_entity_poly.pdbx_seq_one_letter_code
_entity_poly.pdbx_strand_id
1 'polypeptide(L)'
;MIESDIKAKLSFSDGTPDIDLPIYKGTVGPDVIDIRKLYGQTGKFTYDSGFLSTASCNSKITYIDGDKGELLYRGYPIEDLAHNCDFLETCYLLINGELPNATEKKDFENMVMHHTMVHEQMQFFLRGFRRDAHPMSVLTGLIGAMAAFYHDEIDYSDPHAREVAQIRLIAKMPTLVAMSYKYSVGQPFIYPDNSLSYTANFMRMMFATPCEPYKVNPVLVRALDRIFILHADHEQNASTSTVRLCGSSGTNPFAAISAGIACLWGPAHGGANEACLDMLNQIQANGGVEKIGDFITQVKDKNSSVRLMGFGHRVYKNFDPRAKLMRETCYEVLNELGLQDDPLFKLAMTLEKIALEDDYFVSRKLYPNVDFYSGIVQRALGIPTEMFTCIFALARTVGWIAQWEEMITDPEYKIGRPRQLYVGETSRKVPNIAARK
;
A
#
# COMPACT_ATOMS: atom_id res chain seq x y z
N MET A 1 -14.83 -18.97 7.92
CA MET A 1 -14.89 -18.82 9.40
C MET A 1 -15.52 -20.06 10.01
N ILE A 2 -15.06 -20.50 11.18
CA ILE A 2 -15.64 -21.64 11.90
C ILE A 2 -16.27 -21.08 13.17
N GLU A 3 -17.58 -21.33 13.39
CA GLU A 3 -18.23 -20.91 14.63
C GLU A 3 -17.71 -21.79 15.79
N SER A 4 -17.33 -21.15 16.89
CA SER A 4 -16.87 -21.82 18.11
C SER A 4 -18.06 -22.25 18.95
N ASP A 5 -17.92 -23.35 19.70
CA ASP A 5 -18.88 -23.74 20.75
C ASP A 5 -18.93 -22.73 21.92
N ILE A 6 -17.87 -21.91 22.06
CA ILE A 6 -17.77 -20.88 23.09
C ILE A 6 -18.46 -19.60 22.58
N LYS A 7 -19.20 -18.95 23.47
CA LYS A 7 -19.85 -17.64 23.19
C LYS A 7 -19.29 -16.58 24.12
N ALA A 8 -19.26 -15.34 23.64
CA ALA A 8 -18.99 -14.17 24.46
C ALA A 8 -20.31 -13.72 25.12
N LYS A 9 -20.35 -13.61 26.43
CA LYS A 9 -21.50 -13.09 27.17
C LYS A 9 -21.29 -11.60 27.45
N LEU A 10 -22.23 -10.76 27.03
CA LEU A 10 -22.27 -9.34 27.35
C LEU A 10 -23.41 -9.06 28.32
N SER A 11 -23.08 -8.51 29.50
CA SER A 11 -24.02 -8.18 30.57
C SER A 11 -24.10 -6.68 30.78
N PHE A 12 -25.28 -6.18 31.15
CA PHE A 12 -25.56 -4.76 31.31
C PHE A 12 -26.07 -4.45 32.71
N SER A 13 -25.56 -3.39 33.33
CA SER A 13 -25.97 -2.93 34.66
C SER A 13 -27.25 -2.09 34.66
N ASP A 14 -27.77 -1.72 33.47
CA ASP A 14 -28.94 -0.84 33.31
C ASP A 14 -30.28 -1.60 33.16
N GLY A 15 -30.27 -2.92 33.37
CA GLY A 15 -31.43 -3.78 33.21
C GLY A 15 -31.66 -4.27 31.78
N THR A 16 -30.82 -3.91 30.83
CA THR A 16 -30.86 -4.53 29.51
C THR A 16 -30.54 -6.03 29.65
N PRO A 17 -31.29 -6.94 28.99
CA PRO A 17 -31.00 -8.38 29.06
C PRO A 17 -29.58 -8.72 28.60
N ASP A 18 -28.98 -9.67 29.29
CA ASP A 18 -27.72 -10.28 28.85
C ASP A 18 -27.87 -10.90 27.47
N ILE A 19 -26.82 -10.85 26.67
CA ILE A 19 -26.81 -11.48 25.35
C ILE A 19 -25.59 -12.37 25.18
N ASP A 20 -25.74 -13.44 24.43
CA ASP A 20 -24.67 -14.31 23.99
C ASP A 20 -24.33 -14.00 22.51
N LEU A 21 -23.06 -13.70 22.26
CA LEU A 21 -22.54 -13.37 20.94
C LEU A 21 -21.68 -14.54 20.42
N PRO A 22 -21.87 -14.95 19.15
CA PRO A 22 -21.01 -15.96 18.53
C PRO A 22 -19.55 -15.55 18.51
N ILE A 23 -18.65 -16.54 18.65
CA ILE A 23 -17.21 -16.38 18.44
C ILE A 23 -16.85 -17.16 17.18
N TYR A 24 -16.15 -16.52 16.25
CA TYR A 24 -15.62 -17.15 15.05
C TYR A 24 -14.10 -17.30 15.15
N LYS A 25 -13.61 -18.46 14.70
CA LYS A 25 -12.18 -18.77 14.58
C LYS A 25 -11.73 -18.62 13.13
N GLY A 26 -10.57 -17.98 12.95
CA GLY A 26 -9.84 -18.02 11.70
C GLY A 26 -9.01 -19.31 11.55
N THR A 27 -8.30 -19.45 10.46
CA THR A 27 -7.31 -20.52 10.27
C THR A 27 -6.11 -20.29 11.20
N VAL A 28 -5.73 -19.03 11.35
CA VAL A 28 -4.66 -18.53 12.23
C VAL A 28 -5.09 -17.17 12.82
N GLY A 29 -4.40 -16.71 13.85
CA GLY A 29 -4.66 -15.43 14.49
C GLY A 29 -5.74 -15.47 15.57
N PRO A 30 -6.14 -14.31 16.11
CA PRO A 30 -7.11 -14.20 17.19
C PRO A 30 -8.54 -14.53 16.75
N ASP A 31 -9.34 -15.04 17.69
CA ASP A 31 -10.77 -15.24 17.51
C ASP A 31 -11.50 -13.88 17.44
N VAL A 32 -12.64 -13.82 16.77
CA VAL A 32 -13.48 -12.62 16.66
C VAL A 32 -14.87 -12.84 17.26
N ILE A 33 -15.41 -11.81 17.91
CA ILE A 33 -16.77 -11.79 18.44
C ILE A 33 -17.71 -11.18 17.39
N ASP A 34 -18.73 -11.91 16.97
CA ASP A 34 -19.72 -11.42 16.03
C ASP A 34 -20.74 -10.48 16.69
N ILE A 35 -20.59 -9.19 16.43
CA ILE A 35 -21.46 -8.14 17.00
C ILE A 35 -22.63 -7.74 16.09
N ARG A 36 -22.86 -8.40 14.94
CA ARG A 36 -23.88 -8.00 13.96
C ARG A 36 -25.29 -7.94 14.53
N LYS A 37 -25.60 -8.76 15.55
CA LYS A 37 -26.91 -8.79 16.23
C LYS A 37 -27.01 -7.86 17.44
N LEU A 38 -25.93 -7.27 17.90
CA LEU A 38 -25.86 -6.47 19.13
C LEU A 38 -26.91 -5.36 19.17
N TYR A 39 -26.95 -4.52 18.14
CA TYR A 39 -27.88 -3.39 18.09
C TYR A 39 -29.33 -3.82 18.06
N GLY A 40 -29.66 -4.86 17.30
CA GLY A 40 -31.04 -5.36 17.21
C GLY A 40 -31.60 -5.93 18.52
N GLN A 41 -30.69 -6.47 19.37
CA GLN A 41 -31.06 -7.09 20.66
C GLN A 41 -31.04 -6.11 21.84
N THR A 42 -30.18 -5.08 21.79
CA THR A 42 -29.90 -4.21 22.94
C THR A 42 -30.11 -2.73 22.70
N GLY A 43 -30.29 -2.31 21.45
CA GLY A 43 -30.31 -0.90 21.06
C GLY A 43 -28.93 -0.20 21.17
N LYS A 44 -27.86 -0.94 21.52
CA LYS A 44 -26.51 -0.41 21.70
C LYS A 44 -25.60 -0.90 20.58
N PHE A 45 -24.57 -0.12 20.21
CA PHE A 45 -23.51 -0.54 19.30
C PHE A 45 -22.12 -0.17 19.86
N THR A 46 -21.09 -0.80 19.32
CA THR A 46 -19.72 -0.61 19.76
C THR A 46 -19.15 0.72 19.30
N TYR A 47 -18.13 1.21 19.99
CA TYR A 47 -17.35 2.37 19.60
C TYR A 47 -15.87 2.00 19.49
N ASP A 48 -15.34 2.04 18.26
CA ASP A 48 -13.95 1.80 17.92
C ASP A 48 -13.61 2.62 16.67
N SER A 49 -13.17 3.87 16.86
CA SER A 49 -12.99 4.86 15.79
C SER A 49 -11.87 4.52 14.79
N GLY A 50 -10.95 3.63 15.17
CA GLY A 50 -9.79 3.26 14.34
C GLY A 50 -9.75 1.77 13.97
N PHE A 51 -10.82 1.02 14.26
CA PHE A 51 -10.90 -0.43 14.04
C PHE A 51 -9.78 -1.22 14.73
N LEU A 52 -9.27 -0.73 15.87
CA LEU A 52 -8.16 -1.35 16.59
C LEU A 52 -8.50 -2.74 17.16
N SER A 53 -9.78 -2.98 17.44
CA SER A 53 -10.31 -4.22 17.99
C SER A 53 -11.49 -4.77 17.19
N THR A 54 -11.63 -4.35 15.92
CA THR A 54 -12.78 -4.69 15.09
C THR A 54 -12.32 -5.24 13.75
N ALA A 55 -12.56 -6.52 13.50
CA ALA A 55 -12.42 -7.11 12.17
C ALA A 55 -13.56 -6.62 11.26
N SER A 56 -13.22 -5.97 10.16
CA SER A 56 -14.20 -5.43 9.19
C SER A 56 -14.64 -6.45 8.15
N CYS A 57 -13.89 -7.54 7.98
CA CYS A 57 -14.14 -8.61 7.01
C CYS A 57 -13.42 -9.90 7.43
N ASN A 58 -13.74 -10.99 6.75
CA ASN A 58 -12.84 -12.14 6.64
C ASN A 58 -12.05 -12.05 5.34
N SER A 59 -10.85 -12.62 5.31
CA SER A 59 -9.99 -12.63 4.12
C SER A 59 -9.11 -13.86 4.09
N LYS A 60 -8.77 -14.32 2.87
CA LYS A 60 -7.82 -15.41 2.60
C LYS A 60 -6.54 -14.91 1.94
N ILE A 61 -6.37 -13.58 1.81
CA ILE A 61 -5.31 -12.99 0.98
C ILE A 61 -4.03 -12.82 1.77
N THR A 62 -4.09 -12.08 2.88
CA THR A 62 -2.89 -11.74 3.66
C THR A 62 -3.13 -11.98 5.15
N TYR A 63 -2.15 -12.56 5.80
CA TYR A 63 -2.09 -12.69 7.26
C TYR A 63 -0.86 -11.99 7.81
N ILE A 64 -1.04 -11.27 8.92
CA ILE A 64 0.04 -10.58 9.63
C ILE A 64 -0.01 -10.97 11.11
N ASP A 65 1.11 -11.44 11.66
CA ASP A 65 1.36 -11.52 13.08
C ASP A 65 2.42 -10.50 13.48
N GLY A 66 1.95 -9.37 14.01
CA GLY A 66 2.85 -8.27 14.38
C GLY A 66 3.77 -8.58 15.56
N ASP A 67 3.38 -9.50 16.43
CA ASP A 67 4.18 -9.91 17.60
C ASP A 67 5.32 -10.85 17.19
N LYS A 68 5.06 -11.74 16.22
CA LYS A 68 6.06 -12.66 15.67
C LYS A 68 6.87 -12.04 14.53
N GLY A 69 6.37 -10.96 13.90
CA GLY A 69 6.98 -10.41 12.69
C GLY A 69 6.77 -11.31 11.47
N GLU A 70 5.57 -11.87 11.32
CA GLU A 70 5.19 -12.76 10.22
C GLU A 70 4.27 -12.04 9.24
N LEU A 71 4.52 -12.22 7.96
CA LEU A 71 3.68 -11.75 6.85
C LEU A 71 3.55 -12.87 5.83
N LEU A 72 2.31 -13.29 5.57
CA LEU A 72 2.00 -14.34 4.61
C LEU A 72 1.09 -13.82 3.51
N TYR A 73 1.39 -14.12 2.23
CA TYR A 73 0.48 -13.97 1.12
C TYR A 73 -0.07 -15.33 0.74
N ARG A 74 -1.38 -15.54 0.88
CA ARG A 74 -2.03 -16.83 0.62
C ARG A 74 -1.38 -18.01 1.34
N GLY A 75 -0.74 -17.75 2.48
CA GLY A 75 -0.03 -18.75 3.28
C GLY A 75 1.46 -18.88 2.99
N TYR A 76 1.99 -18.22 1.94
CA TYR A 76 3.42 -18.21 1.63
C TYR A 76 4.13 -17.08 2.37
N PRO A 77 5.25 -17.35 3.07
CA PRO A 77 6.06 -16.31 3.72
C PRO A 77 6.56 -15.29 2.71
N ILE A 78 6.51 -14.02 3.12
CA ILE A 78 6.89 -12.91 2.23
C ILE A 78 8.35 -12.99 1.78
N GLU A 79 9.24 -13.48 2.65
CA GLU A 79 10.66 -13.65 2.34
C GLU A 79 10.85 -14.69 1.23
N ASP A 80 10.12 -15.81 1.31
CA ASP A 80 10.22 -16.88 0.31
C ASP A 80 9.74 -16.41 -1.07
N LEU A 81 8.63 -15.66 -1.11
CA LEU A 81 8.13 -15.06 -2.34
C LEU A 81 9.13 -14.08 -2.94
N ALA A 82 9.67 -13.18 -2.14
CA ALA A 82 10.58 -12.16 -2.62
C ALA A 82 11.98 -12.72 -2.99
N HIS A 83 12.35 -13.91 -2.51
CA HIS A 83 13.56 -14.60 -2.96
C HIS A 83 13.36 -15.42 -4.24
N ASN A 84 12.23 -16.07 -4.39
CA ASN A 84 12.05 -17.15 -5.39
C ASN A 84 11.08 -16.79 -6.52
N CYS A 85 10.22 -15.77 -6.36
CA CYS A 85 9.25 -15.36 -7.36
C CYS A 85 9.61 -14.01 -7.99
N ASP A 86 8.99 -13.71 -9.13
CA ASP A 86 8.89 -12.35 -9.65
C ASP A 86 7.55 -11.71 -9.25
N PHE A 87 7.39 -10.42 -9.57
CA PHE A 87 6.19 -9.67 -9.19
C PHE A 87 4.92 -10.19 -9.87
N LEU A 88 4.99 -10.65 -11.12
CA LEU A 88 3.81 -11.20 -11.81
C LEU A 88 3.36 -12.55 -11.24
N GLU A 89 4.29 -13.40 -10.78
CA GLU A 89 3.95 -14.61 -10.02
C GLU A 89 3.22 -14.26 -8.71
N THR A 90 3.67 -13.21 -8.02
CA THR A 90 3.00 -12.71 -6.81
C THR A 90 1.63 -12.11 -7.13
N CYS A 91 1.48 -11.41 -8.25
CA CYS A 91 0.17 -10.92 -8.72
C CYS A 91 -0.79 -12.09 -8.97
N TYR A 92 -0.33 -13.12 -9.67
CA TYR A 92 -1.12 -14.31 -9.94
C TYR A 92 -1.55 -14.99 -8.64
N LEU A 93 -0.62 -15.19 -7.70
CA LEU A 93 -0.90 -15.78 -6.39
C LEU A 93 -2.00 -15.01 -5.62
N LEU A 94 -1.88 -13.69 -5.53
CA LEU A 94 -2.83 -12.87 -4.78
C LEU A 94 -4.25 -12.94 -5.37
N ILE A 95 -4.36 -12.98 -6.70
CA ILE A 95 -5.64 -13.06 -7.40
C ILE A 95 -6.21 -14.48 -7.34
N ASN A 96 -5.43 -15.48 -7.76
CA ASN A 96 -5.92 -16.85 -7.99
C ASN A 96 -5.82 -17.76 -6.75
N GLY A 97 -5.03 -17.38 -5.75
CA GLY A 97 -4.91 -18.11 -4.48
C GLY A 97 -3.80 -19.13 -4.40
N GLU A 98 -3.17 -19.50 -5.52
CA GLU A 98 -2.04 -20.43 -5.64
C GLU A 98 -0.99 -19.87 -6.59
N LEU A 99 0.27 -20.31 -6.43
CA LEU A 99 1.35 -19.97 -7.36
C LEU A 99 1.12 -20.59 -8.74
N PRO A 100 1.43 -19.86 -9.83
CA PRO A 100 1.24 -20.38 -11.17
C PRO A 100 2.22 -21.52 -11.49
N ASN A 101 1.77 -22.52 -12.21
CA ASN A 101 2.68 -23.42 -12.90
C ASN A 101 3.30 -22.73 -14.14
N ALA A 102 4.25 -23.38 -14.81
CA ALA A 102 5.00 -22.77 -15.92
C ALA A 102 4.10 -22.30 -17.09
N THR A 103 2.99 -23.00 -17.37
CA THR A 103 2.04 -22.62 -18.41
C THR A 103 1.20 -21.44 -17.97
N GLU A 104 0.62 -21.50 -16.78
CA GLU A 104 -0.19 -20.43 -16.20
C GLU A 104 0.62 -19.13 -16.06
N LYS A 105 1.88 -19.22 -15.63
CA LYS A 105 2.79 -18.07 -15.56
C LYS A 105 2.93 -17.41 -16.92
N LYS A 106 3.28 -18.20 -17.94
CA LYS A 106 3.47 -17.69 -19.29
C LYS A 106 2.21 -17.06 -19.87
N ASP A 107 1.05 -17.68 -19.65
CA ASP A 107 -0.23 -17.16 -20.15
C ASP A 107 -0.61 -15.85 -19.43
N PHE A 108 -0.41 -15.78 -18.12
CA PHE A 108 -0.64 -14.58 -17.34
C PHE A 108 0.30 -13.42 -17.74
N GLU A 109 1.61 -13.70 -17.89
CA GLU A 109 2.59 -12.73 -18.39
C GLU A 109 2.18 -12.19 -19.77
N ASN A 110 1.83 -13.08 -20.69
CA ASN A 110 1.36 -12.67 -22.02
C ASN A 110 0.12 -11.78 -21.94
N MET A 111 -0.85 -12.15 -21.11
CA MET A 111 -2.08 -11.39 -20.92
C MET A 111 -1.78 -9.97 -20.40
N VAL A 112 -0.95 -9.86 -19.36
CA VAL A 112 -0.55 -8.57 -18.80
C VAL A 112 0.22 -7.75 -19.84
N MET A 113 1.22 -8.33 -20.50
CA MET A 113 2.09 -7.59 -21.43
C MET A 113 1.34 -7.09 -22.69
N HIS A 114 0.25 -7.73 -23.10
CA HIS A 114 -0.57 -7.27 -24.21
C HIS A 114 -1.63 -6.21 -23.81
N HIS A 115 -1.73 -5.85 -22.53
CA HIS A 115 -2.64 -4.83 -22.02
C HIS A 115 -1.94 -3.58 -21.48
N THR A 116 -0.62 -3.44 -21.66
CA THR A 116 0.21 -2.38 -21.08
C THR A 116 -0.07 -0.97 -21.68
N MET A 117 -0.49 -0.89 -22.95
CA MET A 117 -0.83 0.39 -23.57
C MET A 117 -2.08 1.01 -22.97
N VAL A 118 -2.03 2.32 -22.74
CA VAL A 118 -3.19 3.13 -22.37
C VAL A 118 -3.78 3.80 -23.60
N HIS A 119 -5.04 4.20 -23.52
CA HIS A 119 -5.69 4.94 -24.61
C HIS A 119 -4.98 6.28 -24.85
N GLU A 120 -4.71 6.63 -26.12
CA GLU A 120 -3.96 7.84 -26.49
C GLU A 120 -4.56 9.15 -25.92
N GLN A 121 -5.87 9.20 -25.73
CA GLN A 121 -6.54 10.33 -25.10
C GLN A 121 -6.10 10.60 -23.66
N MET A 122 -5.50 9.62 -22.98
CA MET A 122 -4.93 9.82 -21.62
C MET A 122 -3.80 10.86 -21.62
N GLN A 123 -3.09 11.04 -22.73
CA GLN A 123 -2.09 12.10 -22.87
C GLN A 123 -2.72 13.49 -22.82
N PHE A 124 -3.90 13.67 -23.42
CA PHE A 124 -4.62 14.94 -23.36
C PHE A 124 -5.18 15.21 -21.98
N PHE A 125 -5.64 14.17 -21.27
CA PHE A 125 -6.07 14.29 -19.88
C PHE A 125 -4.92 14.76 -18.98
N LEU A 126 -3.70 14.20 -19.15
CA LEU A 126 -2.49 14.63 -18.46
C LEU A 126 -2.18 16.12 -18.67
N ARG A 127 -2.39 16.65 -19.89
CA ARG A 127 -2.15 18.07 -20.21
C ARG A 127 -3.07 19.04 -19.44
N GLY A 128 -4.14 18.55 -18.83
CA GLY A 128 -5.01 19.32 -17.95
C GLY A 128 -4.44 19.58 -16.56
N PHE A 129 -3.41 18.84 -16.15
CA PHE A 129 -2.74 19.05 -14.87
C PHE A 129 -1.61 20.09 -15.00
N ARG A 130 -1.28 20.73 -13.90
CA ARG A 130 -0.04 21.52 -13.80
C ARG A 130 1.16 20.55 -13.80
N ARG A 131 2.26 20.96 -14.43
CA ARG A 131 3.48 20.13 -14.46
C ARG A 131 4.12 19.90 -13.11
N ASP A 132 3.94 20.84 -12.18
CA ASP A 132 4.39 20.79 -10.79
C ASP A 132 3.35 20.16 -9.84
N ALA A 133 2.29 19.56 -10.36
CA ALA A 133 1.33 18.82 -9.56
C ALA A 133 2.00 17.57 -8.96
N HIS A 134 1.67 17.27 -7.69
CA HIS A 134 2.18 16.06 -7.05
C HIS A 134 1.75 14.82 -7.82
N PRO A 135 2.68 13.88 -8.13
CA PRO A 135 2.39 12.71 -8.98
C PRO A 135 1.24 11.84 -8.47
N MET A 136 1.05 11.73 -7.16
CA MET A 136 -0.08 10.99 -6.57
C MET A 136 -1.44 11.63 -6.90
N SER A 137 -1.52 12.97 -6.98
CA SER A 137 -2.73 13.67 -7.43
C SER A 137 -3.04 13.33 -8.88
N VAL A 138 -2.01 13.36 -9.73
CA VAL A 138 -2.11 13.00 -11.16
C VAL A 138 -2.56 11.55 -11.30
N LEU A 139 -1.92 10.62 -10.59
CA LEU A 139 -2.21 9.19 -10.66
C LEU A 139 -3.65 8.88 -10.21
N THR A 140 -4.12 9.51 -9.12
CA THR A 140 -5.51 9.39 -8.67
C THR A 140 -6.49 9.76 -9.78
N GLY A 141 -6.25 10.88 -10.48
CA GLY A 141 -7.08 11.32 -11.60
C GLY A 141 -7.01 10.35 -12.78
N LEU A 142 -5.83 9.88 -13.16
CA LEU A 142 -5.61 8.96 -14.29
C LEU A 142 -6.34 7.64 -14.09
N ILE A 143 -6.23 7.04 -12.90
CA ILE A 143 -6.89 5.75 -12.63
C ILE A 143 -8.41 5.92 -12.60
N GLY A 144 -8.93 6.99 -12.00
CA GLY A 144 -10.36 7.31 -12.06
C GLY A 144 -10.87 7.53 -13.49
N ALA A 145 -10.08 8.21 -14.32
CA ALA A 145 -10.41 8.47 -15.73
C ALA A 145 -10.46 7.18 -16.58
N MET A 146 -9.71 6.12 -16.21
CA MET A 146 -9.77 4.83 -16.93
C MET A 146 -11.18 4.27 -17.00
N ALA A 147 -12.03 4.50 -16.00
CA ALA A 147 -13.41 4.07 -16.02
C ALA A 147 -14.20 4.61 -17.23
N ALA A 148 -13.84 5.82 -17.75
CA ALA A 148 -14.47 6.41 -18.91
C ALA A 148 -14.02 5.78 -20.25
N PHE A 149 -12.89 5.07 -20.26
CA PHE A 149 -12.36 4.41 -21.47
C PHE A 149 -12.74 2.92 -21.55
N TYR A 150 -13.20 2.34 -20.45
CA TYR A 150 -13.50 0.90 -20.32
C TYR A 150 -14.90 0.67 -19.74
N HIS A 151 -15.86 1.53 -20.11
CA HIS A 151 -17.23 1.50 -19.58
C HIS A 151 -18.16 0.48 -20.28
N ASP A 152 -17.75 -0.07 -21.40
CA ASP A 152 -18.59 -1.00 -22.18
C ASP A 152 -18.72 -2.40 -21.55
N GLU A 153 -17.86 -2.72 -20.56
CA GLU A 153 -17.82 -4.01 -19.86
C GLU A 153 -18.09 -3.80 -18.35
N ILE A 154 -19.27 -3.26 -18.01
CA ILE A 154 -19.56 -2.78 -16.65
C ILE A 154 -20.18 -3.86 -15.75
N ASP A 155 -20.59 -5.00 -16.27
CA ASP A 155 -21.19 -6.05 -15.45
C ASP A 155 -20.14 -6.87 -14.70
N TYR A 156 -19.71 -6.35 -13.55
CA TYR A 156 -18.76 -7.05 -12.67
C TYR A 156 -19.39 -8.22 -11.88
N SER A 157 -20.64 -8.59 -12.12
CA SER A 157 -21.18 -9.89 -11.71
C SER A 157 -20.60 -11.01 -12.57
N ASP A 158 -20.20 -10.71 -13.83
CA ASP A 158 -19.50 -11.62 -14.70
C ASP A 158 -18.03 -11.80 -14.27
N PRO A 159 -17.57 -13.05 -14.01
CA PRO A 159 -16.17 -13.33 -13.69
C PRO A 159 -15.18 -12.86 -14.75
N HIS A 160 -15.53 -12.99 -16.05
CA HIS A 160 -14.65 -12.57 -17.13
C HIS A 160 -14.45 -11.05 -17.17
N ALA A 161 -15.52 -10.27 -16.97
CA ALA A 161 -15.41 -8.81 -16.88
C ALA A 161 -14.51 -8.37 -15.71
N ARG A 162 -14.56 -9.09 -14.57
CA ARG A 162 -13.65 -8.86 -13.44
C ARG A 162 -12.20 -9.16 -13.80
N GLU A 163 -11.94 -10.32 -14.40
CA GLU A 163 -10.60 -10.73 -14.84
C GLU A 163 -9.97 -9.69 -15.79
N VAL A 164 -10.72 -9.26 -16.80
CA VAL A 164 -10.27 -8.24 -17.76
C VAL A 164 -9.95 -6.91 -17.06
N ALA A 165 -10.78 -6.48 -16.10
CA ALA A 165 -10.53 -5.25 -15.35
C ALA A 165 -9.27 -5.35 -14.46
N GLN A 166 -9.04 -6.50 -13.83
CA GLN A 166 -7.85 -6.79 -13.04
C GLN A 166 -6.58 -6.72 -13.89
N ILE A 167 -6.58 -7.43 -15.02
CA ILE A 167 -5.45 -7.42 -15.97
C ILE A 167 -5.17 -6.00 -16.46
N ARG A 168 -6.20 -5.24 -16.84
CA ARG A 168 -6.05 -3.84 -17.28
C ARG A 168 -5.43 -2.95 -16.20
N LEU A 169 -5.84 -3.10 -14.95
CA LEU A 169 -5.29 -2.33 -13.83
C LEU A 169 -3.82 -2.68 -13.58
N ILE A 170 -3.46 -3.95 -13.50
CA ILE A 170 -2.08 -4.40 -13.32
C ILE A 170 -1.21 -3.93 -14.48
N ALA A 171 -1.65 -4.18 -15.72
CA ALA A 171 -0.85 -3.93 -16.91
C ALA A 171 -0.62 -2.44 -17.19
N LYS A 172 -1.61 -1.57 -16.92
CA LYS A 172 -1.56 -0.15 -17.27
C LYS A 172 -0.99 0.74 -16.15
N MET A 173 -0.97 0.26 -14.92
CA MET A 173 -0.43 1.05 -13.80
C MET A 173 1.02 1.50 -14.03
N PRO A 174 1.98 0.63 -14.46
CA PRO A 174 3.33 1.07 -14.76
C PRO A 174 3.40 2.17 -15.81
N THR A 175 2.59 2.05 -16.88
CA THR A 175 2.53 3.03 -17.95
C THR A 175 2.05 4.38 -17.43
N LEU A 176 0.99 4.40 -16.62
CA LEU A 176 0.43 5.63 -16.05
C LEU A 176 1.38 6.30 -15.06
N VAL A 177 2.07 5.52 -14.22
CA VAL A 177 3.09 6.03 -13.29
C VAL A 177 4.27 6.63 -14.06
N ALA A 178 4.79 5.93 -15.08
CA ALA A 178 5.87 6.43 -15.92
C ALA A 178 5.47 7.69 -16.70
N MET A 179 4.24 7.74 -17.24
CA MET A 179 3.70 8.93 -17.91
C MET A 179 3.60 10.13 -16.96
N SER A 180 3.17 9.91 -15.72
CA SER A 180 3.11 10.97 -14.69
C SER A 180 4.49 11.58 -14.45
N TYR A 181 5.52 10.74 -14.32
CA TYR A 181 6.91 11.19 -14.19
C TYR A 181 7.39 11.95 -15.44
N LYS A 182 7.25 11.35 -16.63
CA LYS A 182 7.67 11.97 -17.89
C LYS A 182 7.00 13.31 -18.12
N TYR A 183 5.74 13.44 -17.75
CA TYR A 183 5.01 14.70 -17.82
C TYR A 183 5.59 15.76 -16.89
N SER A 184 5.89 15.42 -15.63
CA SER A 184 6.45 16.37 -14.67
C SER A 184 7.80 16.93 -15.08
N VAL A 185 8.68 16.08 -15.65
CA VAL A 185 10.01 16.49 -16.13
C VAL A 185 10.01 17.05 -17.57
N GLY A 186 8.87 17.01 -18.27
CA GLY A 186 8.71 17.55 -19.64
C GLY A 186 9.41 16.74 -20.71
N GLN A 187 9.56 15.45 -20.49
CA GLN A 187 10.11 14.51 -21.47
C GLN A 187 9.00 13.82 -22.27
N PRO A 188 9.30 13.32 -23.49
CA PRO A 188 8.35 12.53 -24.25
C PRO A 188 8.01 11.21 -23.54
N PHE A 189 6.77 10.76 -23.69
CA PHE A 189 6.35 9.47 -23.19
C PHE A 189 7.07 8.33 -23.94
N ILE A 190 7.46 7.32 -23.20
CA ILE A 190 8.04 6.09 -23.73
C ILE A 190 6.97 5.01 -23.67
N TYR A 191 6.65 4.45 -24.82
CA TYR A 191 5.66 3.38 -24.92
C TYR A 191 6.19 2.05 -24.35
N PRO A 192 5.31 1.17 -23.86
CA PRO A 192 5.70 -0.16 -23.41
C PRO A 192 6.42 -0.96 -24.50
N ASP A 193 7.30 -1.85 -24.06
CA ASP A 193 8.02 -2.82 -24.89
C ASP A 193 7.74 -4.22 -24.39
N ASN A 194 6.91 -4.97 -25.11
CA ASN A 194 6.44 -6.29 -24.70
C ASN A 194 7.54 -7.37 -24.71
N SER A 195 8.75 -7.07 -25.17
CA SER A 195 9.90 -7.98 -25.10
C SER A 195 10.59 -7.99 -23.73
N LEU A 196 10.26 -7.02 -22.87
CA LEU A 196 10.86 -6.87 -21.55
C LEU A 196 9.95 -7.47 -20.46
N SER A 197 10.54 -7.85 -19.32
CA SER A 197 9.76 -8.19 -18.13
C SER A 197 9.00 -6.97 -17.61
N TYR A 198 7.98 -7.20 -16.80
CA TYR A 198 7.12 -6.15 -16.24
C TYR A 198 7.92 -5.00 -15.59
N THR A 199 8.84 -5.35 -14.69
CA THR A 199 9.65 -4.37 -13.96
C THR A 199 10.68 -3.69 -14.86
N ALA A 200 11.32 -4.44 -15.77
CA ALA A 200 12.25 -3.87 -16.76
C ALA A 200 11.55 -2.90 -17.70
N ASN A 201 10.34 -3.24 -18.14
CA ASN A 201 9.52 -2.38 -19.00
C ASN A 201 9.13 -1.08 -18.28
N PHE A 202 8.72 -1.16 -17.01
CA PHE A 202 8.46 0.03 -16.19
C PHE A 202 9.70 0.94 -16.08
N MET A 203 10.87 0.39 -15.75
CA MET A 203 12.10 1.17 -15.66
C MET A 203 12.45 1.82 -17.00
N ARG A 204 12.29 1.09 -18.11
CA ARG A 204 12.49 1.64 -19.44
C ARG A 204 11.52 2.80 -19.72
N MET A 205 10.24 2.63 -19.46
CA MET A 205 9.25 3.71 -19.67
C MET A 205 9.55 4.95 -18.82
N MET A 206 10.07 4.75 -17.60
CA MET A 206 10.40 5.84 -16.70
C MET A 206 11.68 6.58 -17.12
N PHE A 207 12.74 5.88 -17.48
CA PHE A 207 14.08 6.46 -17.62
C PHE A 207 14.60 6.59 -19.05
N ALA A 208 14.10 5.79 -19.99
CA ALA A 208 14.55 5.88 -21.37
C ALA A 208 14.23 7.23 -22.00
N THR A 209 15.05 7.62 -22.98
CA THR A 209 14.81 8.75 -23.86
C THR A 209 14.82 8.28 -25.32
N PRO A 210 14.15 8.96 -26.26
CA PRO A 210 14.18 8.58 -27.68
C PRO A 210 15.54 8.69 -28.34
N CYS A 211 16.46 9.41 -27.70
CA CYS A 211 17.78 9.76 -28.27
C CYS A 211 18.82 8.65 -28.10
N GLU A 212 18.63 7.77 -27.11
CA GLU A 212 19.62 6.77 -26.71
C GLU A 212 18.96 5.42 -26.38
N PRO A 213 19.61 4.29 -26.69
CA PRO A 213 19.18 2.98 -26.23
C PRO A 213 19.22 2.87 -24.70
N TYR A 214 18.12 2.47 -24.08
CA TYR A 214 18.08 2.18 -22.66
C TYR A 214 18.64 0.78 -22.38
N LYS A 215 19.64 0.71 -21.50
CA LYS A 215 20.22 -0.56 -21.07
C LYS A 215 19.60 -1.00 -19.75
N VAL A 216 18.91 -2.13 -19.79
CA VAL A 216 18.35 -2.75 -18.59
C VAL A 216 19.46 -3.31 -17.74
N ASN A 217 19.52 -2.92 -16.46
CA ASN A 217 20.43 -3.51 -15.48
C ASN A 217 19.66 -4.56 -14.65
N PRO A 218 20.01 -5.85 -14.73
CA PRO A 218 19.25 -6.91 -14.07
C PRO A 218 19.25 -6.82 -12.53
N VAL A 219 20.31 -6.29 -11.92
CA VAL A 219 20.39 -6.09 -10.46
C VAL A 219 19.37 -5.05 -10.02
N LEU A 220 19.29 -3.93 -10.75
CA LEU A 220 18.33 -2.86 -10.45
C LEU A 220 16.88 -3.29 -10.71
N VAL A 221 16.66 -4.06 -11.79
CA VAL A 221 15.34 -4.65 -12.07
C VAL A 221 14.92 -5.57 -10.93
N ARG A 222 15.81 -6.46 -10.48
CA ARG A 222 15.50 -7.38 -9.38
C ARG A 222 15.23 -6.64 -8.07
N ALA A 223 15.97 -5.59 -7.80
CA ALA A 223 15.76 -4.76 -6.60
C ALA A 223 14.38 -4.10 -6.59
N LEU A 224 13.96 -3.53 -7.72
CA LEU A 224 12.65 -2.91 -7.84
C LEU A 224 11.52 -3.95 -7.83
N ASP A 225 11.74 -5.11 -8.42
CA ASP A 225 10.81 -6.24 -8.41
C ASP A 225 10.55 -6.73 -6.97
N ARG A 226 11.59 -6.86 -6.16
CA ARG A 226 11.49 -7.14 -4.72
C ARG A 226 10.68 -6.07 -3.98
N ILE A 227 10.89 -4.79 -4.29
CA ILE A 227 10.07 -3.69 -3.73
C ILE A 227 8.61 -3.92 -4.07
N PHE A 228 8.28 -4.26 -5.30
CA PHE A 228 6.90 -4.51 -5.71
C PHE A 228 6.28 -5.69 -4.94
N ILE A 229 6.98 -6.81 -4.83
CA ILE A 229 6.51 -7.99 -4.07
C ILE A 229 6.23 -7.63 -2.61
N LEU A 230 7.17 -6.95 -1.94
CA LEU A 230 7.07 -6.61 -0.51
C LEU A 230 5.98 -5.58 -0.20
N HIS A 231 5.49 -4.86 -1.22
CA HIS A 231 4.44 -3.85 -1.08
C HIS A 231 3.09 -4.27 -1.69
N ALA A 232 3.01 -5.46 -2.30
CA ALA A 232 1.84 -5.91 -3.07
C ALA A 232 0.55 -5.94 -2.25
N ASP A 233 0.57 -6.39 -1.00
CA ASP A 233 -0.57 -6.30 -0.06
C ASP A 233 -0.10 -6.14 1.39
N HIS A 234 -0.99 -5.71 2.28
CA HIS A 234 -0.70 -5.60 3.71
C HIS A 234 -2.00 -5.56 4.51
N GLU A 235 -2.85 -6.58 4.33
CA GLU A 235 -4.11 -6.77 5.06
C GLU A 235 -5.06 -5.56 4.96
N GLN A 236 -5.84 -5.27 6.02
CA GLN A 236 -6.80 -4.17 6.10
C GLN A 236 -6.16 -2.84 6.53
N ASN A 237 -5.10 -2.40 5.83
CA ASN A 237 -4.59 -1.05 5.98
C ASN A 237 -5.62 0.00 5.48
N ALA A 238 -5.37 1.28 5.75
CA ALA A 238 -6.32 2.35 5.47
C ALA A 238 -6.75 2.41 3.99
N SER A 239 -5.83 2.24 3.03
CA SER A 239 -6.18 2.29 1.61
C SER A 239 -6.93 1.04 1.15
N THR A 240 -6.58 -0.15 1.64
CA THR A 240 -7.31 -1.40 1.37
C THR A 240 -8.74 -1.33 1.91
N SER A 241 -8.92 -0.87 3.15
CA SER A 241 -10.23 -0.66 3.74
C SER A 241 -11.04 0.39 2.97
N THR A 242 -10.39 1.43 2.43
CA THR A 242 -11.03 2.44 1.57
C THR A 242 -11.50 1.82 0.25
N VAL A 243 -10.68 0.99 -0.40
CA VAL A 243 -11.07 0.26 -1.62
C VAL A 243 -12.27 -0.64 -1.36
N ARG A 244 -12.26 -1.42 -0.28
CA ARG A 244 -13.39 -2.27 0.10
C ARG A 244 -14.64 -1.44 0.42
N LEU A 245 -14.50 -0.36 1.18
CA LEU A 245 -15.63 0.51 1.50
C LEU A 245 -16.22 1.18 0.25
N CYS A 246 -15.37 1.74 -0.61
CA CYS A 246 -15.79 2.35 -1.88
C CYS A 246 -16.45 1.29 -2.78
N GLY A 247 -15.79 0.17 -3.01
CA GLY A 247 -16.29 -0.94 -3.81
C GLY A 247 -17.60 -1.52 -3.29
N SER A 248 -17.84 -1.45 -1.96
CA SER A 248 -19.04 -1.96 -1.32
C SER A 248 -20.34 -1.26 -1.79
N SER A 249 -20.23 -0.12 -2.44
CA SER A 249 -21.37 0.55 -3.09
C SER A 249 -21.73 -0.02 -4.46
N GLY A 250 -20.99 -1.01 -4.96
CA GLY A 250 -21.13 -1.54 -6.31
C GLY A 250 -20.41 -0.71 -7.38
N THR A 251 -19.51 0.21 -6.97
CA THR A 251 -18.74 1.00 -7.94
C THR A 251 -17.70 0.14 -8.66
N ASN A 252 -17.31 0.57 -9.87
CA ASN A 252 -16.33 -0.13 -10.69
C ASN A 252 -14.94 -0.16 -10.02
N PRO A 253 -14.08 -1.14 -10.37
CA PRO A 253 -12.77 -1.29 -9.72
C PRO A 253 -11.83 -0.11 -9.97
N PHE A 254 -11.88 0.57 -11.10
CA PHE A 254 -11.03 1.73 -11.38
C PHE A 254 -11.32 2.87 -10.39
N ALA A 255 -12.60 3.17 -10.13
CA ALA A 255 -12.99 4.18 -9.15
C ALA A 255 -12.63 3.76 -7.72
N ALA A 256 -12.82 2.48 -7.35
CA ALA A 256 -12.45 1.97 -6.04
C ALA A 256 -10.92 2.05 -5.81
N ILE A 257 -10.11 1.67 -6.81
CA ILE A 257 -8.64 1.77 -6.74
C ILE A 257 -8.20 3.23 -6.70
N SER A 258 -8.83 4.13 -7.46
CA SER A 258 -8.56 5.58 -7.38
C SER A 258 -8.78 6.12 -5.95
N ALA A 259 -9.84 5.69 -5.26
CA ALA A 259 -10.07 6.03 -3.85
C ALA A 259 -8.97 5.46 -2.93
N GLY A 260 -8.50 4.24 -3.19
CA GLY A 260 -7.36 3.64 -2.49
C GLY A 260 -6.06 4.43 -2.67
N ILE A 261 -5.77 4.87 -3.88
CA ILE A 261 -4.62 5.72 -4.20
C ILE A 261 -4.70 7.05 -3.45
N ALA A 262 -5.87 7.69 -3.45
CA ALA A 262 -6.10 8.93 -2.71
C ALA A 262 -5.86 8.76 -1.20
N CYS A 263 -6.30 7.63 -0.62
CA CYS A 263 -6.05 7.30 0.78
C CYS A 263 -4.56 7.01 1.05
N LEU A 264 -3.89 6.29 0.12
CA LEU A 264 -2.46 5.97 0.25
C LEU A 264 -1.60 7.23 0.28
N TRP A 265 -1.98 8.29 -0.42
CA TRP A 265 -1.23 9.55 -0.46
C TRP A 265 -1.16 10.27 0.89
N GLY A 266 -2.00 9.93 1.84
CA GLY A 266 -2.00 10.57 3.16
C GLY A 266 -0.67 10.38 3.91
N PRO A 267 -0.16 11.42 4.61
CA PRO A 267 1.13 11.37 5.33
C PRO A 267 1.16 10.36 6.48
N ALA A 268 -0.01 9.95 6.95
CA ALA A 268 -0.13 8.92 7.99
C ALA A 268 -0.14 7.48 7.42
N HIS A 269 -0.05 7.32 6.10
CA HIS A 269 -0.10 6.02 5.40
C HIS A 269 1.09 5.87 4.43
N GLY A 270 0.94 6.09 3.13
CA GLY A 270 2.00 5.84 2.15
C GLY A 270 3.12 6.87 2.12
N GLY A 271 2.92 8.06 2.70
CA GLY A 271 3.94 9.12 2.76
C GLY A 271 5.12 8.86 3.71
N ALA A 272 5.14 7.73 4.43
CA ALA A 272 6.23 7.42 5.38
C ALA A 272 7.59 7.22 4.69
N ASN A 273 7.61 6.67 3.49
CA ASN A 273 8.80 6.44 2.70
C ASN A 273 9.43 7.78 2.24
N GLU A 274 8.62 8.69 1.72
CA GLU A 274 9.04 10.06 1.35
C GLU A 274 9.58 10.81 2.57
N ALA A 275 8.86 10.78 3.69
CA ALA A 275 9.27 11.43 4.93
C ALA A 275 10.59 10.88 5.48
N CYS A 276 10.91 9.61 5.24
CA CYS A 276 12.19 9.03 5.62
C CYS A 276 13.37 9.65 4.84
N LEU A 277 13.22 9.78 3.53
CA LEU A 277 14.24 10.42 2.68
C LEU A 277 14.38 11.92 2.97
N ASP A 278 13.28 12.61 3.21
CA ASP A 278 13.31 14.02 3.61
C ASP A 278 14.07 14.22 4.93
N MET A 279 13.85 13.34 5.90
CA MET A 279 14.62 13.31 7.15
C MET A 279 16.12 13.11 6.88
N LEU A 280 16.51 12.13 6.06
CA LEU A 280 17.91 11.90 5.71
C LEU A 280 18.54 13.10 4.99
N ASN A 281 17.82 13.71 4.05
CA ASN A 281 18.26 14.93 3.37
C ASN A 281 18.43 16.11 4.34
N GLN A 282 17.53 16.28 5.31
CA GLN A 282 17.64 17.31 6.34
C GLN A 282 18.86 17.08 7.25
N ILE A 283 19.11 15.85 7.68
CA ILE A 283 20.32 15.52 8.46
C ILE A 283 21.57 15.81 7.64
N GLN A 284 21.57 15.43 6.38
CA GLN A 284 22.70 15.69 5.47
C GLN A 284 22.98 17.18 5.30
N ALA A 285 21.94 17.99 5.10
CA ALA A 285 22.05 19.46 4.99
C ALA A 285 22.54 20.14 6.28
N ASN A 286 22.28 19.52 7.44
CA ASN A 286 22.69 20.02 8.76
C ASN A 286 24.05 19.48 9.24
N GLY A 287 24.87 18.92 8.35
CA GLY A 287 26.24 18.48 8.64
C GLY A 287 26.45 16.96 8.54
N GLY A 288 25.45 16.20 8.11
CA GLY A 288 25.55 14.79 7.77
C GLY A 288 26.01 13.90 8.93
N VAL A 289 26.90 12.96 8.63
CA VAL A 289 27.39 11.97 9.61
C VAL A 289 28.07 12.64 10.81
N GLU A 290 28.78 13.76 10.61
CA GLU A 290 29.48 14.47 11.70
C GLU A 290 28.52 15.06 12.74
N LYS A 291 27.29 15.38 12.35
CA LYS A 291 26.25 15.99 13.19
C LYS A 291 25.08 15.05 13.55
N ILE A 292 25.19 13.79 13.19
CA ILE A 292 24.13 12.79 13.45
C ILE A 292 23.78 12.67 14.95
N GLY A 293 24.77 12.89 15.84
CA GLY A 293 24.56 12.88 17.29
C GLY A 293 23.61 13.97 17.78
N ASP A 294 23.63 15.15 17.15
CA ASP A 294 22.72 16.24 17.47
C ASP A 294 21.27 15.86 17.10
N PHE A 295 21.07 15.24 15.93
CA PHE A 295 19.78 14.71 15.51
C PHE A 295 19.26 13.62 16.47
N ILE A 296 20.11 12.66 16.83
CA ILE A 296 19.76 11.59 17.78
C ILE A 296 19.34 12.18 19.14
N THR A 297 20.05 13.23 19.61
CA THR A 297 19.68 13.91 20.85
C THR A 297 18.29 14.52 20.76
N GLN A 298 17.96 15.16 19.65
CA GLN A 298 16.62 15.73 19.43
C GLN A 298 15.53 14.64 19.35
N VAL A 299 15.81 13.50 18.69
CA VAL A 299 14.87 12.36 18.64
C VAL A 299 14.59 11.79 20.04
N LYS A 300 15.59 11.78 20.92
CA LYS A 300 15.44 11.30 22.31
C LYS A 300 14.70 12.29 23.23
N ASP A 301 14.65 13.56 22.88
CA ASP A 301 13.94 14.58 23.65
C ASP A 301 12.42 14.48 23.41
N LYS A 302 11.67 14.22 24.47
CA LYS A 302 10.20 14.09 24.42
C LYS A 302 9.49 15.40 24.04
N ASN A 303 10.12 16.56 24.27
CA ASN A 303 9.58 17.86 23.93
C ASN A 303 9.91 18.31 22.50
N SER A 304 10.77 17.57 21.81
CA SER A 304 11.12 17.83 20.41
C SER A 304 10.01 17.39 19.45
N SER A 305 9.80 18.16 18.40
CA SER A 305 8.94 17.81 17.28
C SER A 305 9.63 16.86 16.26
N VAL A 306 10.94 16.67 16.40
CA VAL A 306 11.71 15.80 15.51
C VAL A 306 11.26 14.34 15.68
N ARG A 307 11.07 13.67 14.55
CA ARG A 307 10.66 12.27 14.53
C ARG A 307 11.66 11.43 13.72
N LEU A 308 11.91 10.22 14.18
CA LEU A 308 12.70 9.24 13.46
C LEU A 308 11.79 8.51 12.46
N MET A 309 11.88 8.88 11.19
CA MET A 309 11.07 8.32 10.12
C MET A 309 11.73 7.08 9.53
N GLY A 310 10.95 6.08 9.13
CA GLY A 310 11.47 4.81 8.61
C GLY A 310 11.94 3.81 9.69
N PHE A 311 11.58 4.06 10.97
CA PHE A 311 11.95 3.23 12.11
C PHE A 311 10.73 2.87 12.95
N GLY A 312 10.70 1.62 13.43
CA GLY A 312 9.54 1.06 14.11
C GLY A 312 8.38 0.79 13.14
N HIS A 313 7.31 0.19 13.61
CA HIS A 313 6.12 -0.10 12.81
C HIS A 313 4.87 -0.13 13.68
N ARG A 314 3.72 0.27 13.14
CA ARG A 314 2.45 0.24 13.90
C ARG A 314 1.96 -1.16 14.18
N VAL A 315 2.22 -2.11 13.29
CA VAL A 315 1.78 -3.50 13.37
C VAL A 315 2.87 -4.37 13.97
N TYR A 316 4.07 -4.36 13.38
CA TYR A 316 5.19 -5.17 13.87
C TYR A 316 5.78 -4.58 15.15
N LYS A 317 5.67 -5.33 16.25
CA LYS A 317 6.27 -4.96 17.55
C LYS A 317 7.73 -5.39 17.68
N ASN A 318 8.24 -6.13 16.70
CA ASN A 318 9.64 -6.53 16.56
C ASN A 318 10.17 -6.05 15.21
N PHE A 319 10.89 -6.92 14.51
CA PHE A 319 11.36 -6.59 13.16
C PHE A 319 10.23 -6.69 12.13
N ASP A 320 10.20 -5.76 11.20
CA ASP A 320 9.42 -5.88 9.97
C ASP A 320 10.04 -7.00 9.12
N PRO A 321 9.34 -8.09 8.77
CA PRO A 321 9.90 -9.22 8.04
C PRO A 321 10.43 -8.82 6.66
N ARG A 322 9.92 -7.72 6.09
CA ARG A 322 10.36 -7.18 4.81
C ARG A 322 11.71 -6.45 4.89
N ALA A 323 12.05 -5.92 6.07
CA ALA A 323 13.23 -5.07 6.24
C ALA A 323 14.55 -5.82 6.03
N LYS A 324 14.63 -7.09 6.44
CA LYS A 324 15.85 -7.89 6.26
C LYS A 324 16.23 -8.02 4.79
N LEU A 325 15.29 -8.46 3.96
CA LEU A 325 15.52 -8.62 2.52
C LEU A 325 15.77 -7.28 1.82
N MET A 326 15.05 -6.23 2.22
CA MET A 326 15.30 -4.89 1.67
C MET A 326 16.66 -4.34 2.05
N ARG A 327 17.16 -4.66 3.23
CA ARG A 327 18.52 -4.35 3.63
C ARG A 327 19.55 -5.02 2.73
N GLU A 328 19.44 -6.32 2.50
CA GLU A 328 20.30 -7.09 1.58
C GLU A 328 20.25 -6.48 0.17
N THR A 329 19.06 -6.23 -0.34
CA THR A 329 18.83 -5.60 -1.65
C THR A 329 19.43 -4.19 -1.73
N CYS A 330 19.34 -3.41 -0.66
CA CYS A 330 19.98 -2.09 -0.59
C CYS A 330 21.50 -2.18 -0.77
N TYR A 331 22.18 -3.08 -0.07
CA TYR A 331 23.61 -3.28 -0.22
C TYR A 331 23.98 -3.81 -1.62
N GLU A 332 23.18 -4.72 -2.21
CA GLU A 332 23.39 -5.19 -3.59
C GLU A 332 23.36 -4.01 -4.58
N VAL A 333 22.36 -3.14 -4.48
CA VAL A 333 22.20 -1.96 -5.36
C VAL A 333 23.32 -0.94 -5.16
N LEU A 334 23.68 -0.61 -3.92
CA LEU A 334 24.76 0.33 -3.63
C LEU A 334 26.09 -0.17 -4.16
N ASN A 335 26.36 -1.48 -4.06
CA ASN A 335 27.56 -2.12 -4.60
C ASN A 335 27.55 -2.08 -6.13
N GLU A 336 26.45 -2.44 -6.78
CA GLU A 336 26.32 -2.43 -8.25
C GLU A 336 26.55 -1.05 -8.85
N LEU A 337 26.08 0.00 -8.17
CA LEU A 337 26.19 1.38 -8.62
C LEU A 337 27.47 2.10 -8.15
N GLY A 338 28.29 1.46 -7.29
CA GLY A 338 29.48 2.09 -6.72
C GLY A 338 29.15 3.27 -5.79
N LEU A 339 28.02 3.24 -5.10
CA LEU A 339 27.51 4.33 -4.26
C LEU A 339 27.80 4.17 -2.76
N GLN A 340 28.65 3.23 -2.36
CA GLN A 340 28.97 2.97 -0.95
C GLN A 340 29.56 4.20 -0.24
N ASP A 341 30.24 5.05 -1.01
CA ASP A 341 30.89 6.27 -0.53
C ASP A 341 30.05 7.55 -0.66
N ASP A 342 28.84 7.44 -1.23
CA ASP A 342 27.95 8.59 -1.31
C ASP A 342 27.56 9.08 0.11
N PRO A 343 27.64 10.40 0.37
CA PRO A 343 27.41 10.96 1.72
C PRO A 343 26.04 10.63 2.31
N LEU A 344 24.98 10.59 1.50
CA LEU A 344 23.62 10.29 1.97
C LEU A 344 23.50 8.81 2.37
N PHE A 345 24.08 7.91 1.58
CA PHE A 345 24.04 6.48 1.89
C PHE A 345 24.94 6.13 3.07
N LYS A 346 26.11 6.79 3.22
CA LYS A 346 26.92 6.68 4.44
C LYS A 346 26.17 7.13 5.68
N LEU A 347 25.44 8.26 5.57
CA LEU A 347 24.59 8.76 6.65
C LEU A 347 23.52 7.74 7.02
N ALA A 348 22.81 7.19 6.03
CA ALA A 348 21.76 6.20 6.26
C ALA A 348 22.30 4.94 6.95
N MET A 349 23.44 4.40 6.50
CA MET A 349 24.07 3.23 7.12
C MET A 349 24.59 3.52 8.53
N THR A 350 25.06 4.74 8.79
CA THR A 350 25.45 5.17 10.14
C THR A 350 24.24 5.25 11.07
N LEU A 351 23.14 5.80 10.58
CA LEU A 351 21.88 5.89 11.34
C LEU A 351 21.30 4.49 11.65
N GLU A 352 21.33 3.58 10.66
CA GLU A 352 20.98 2.17 10.86
C GLU A 352 21.80 1.56 12.00
N LYS A 353 23.12 1.69 11.97
CA LYS A 353 24.00 1.14 12.99
C LYS A 353 23.66 1.68 14.38
N ILE A 354 23.47 2.99 14.50
CA ILE A 354 23.07 3.62 15.77
C ILE A 354 21.73 3.04 16.27
N ALA A 355 20.74 2.91 15.42
CA ALA A 355 19.44 2.39 15.82
C ALA A 355 19.45 0.91 16.23
N LEU A 356 20.39 0.13 15.70
CA LEU A 356 20.56 -1.29 16.06
C LEU A 356 21.39 -1.50 17.34
N GLU A 357 22.21 -0.52 17.73
CA GLU A 357 23.16 -0.65 18.86
C GLU A 357 22.78 0.22 20.07
N ASP A 358 22.09 1.32 19.91
CA ASP A 358 21.76 2.27 20.99
C ASP A 358 20.56 1.79 21.82
N ASP A 359 20.74 1.68 23.14
CA ASP A 359 19.76 1.15 24.10
C ASP A 359 18.40 1.87 24.04
N TYR A 360 18.36 3.17 23.72
CA TYR A 360 17.11 3.93 23.59
C TYR A 360 16.23 3.36 22.47
N PHE A 361 16.82 3.06 21.31
CA PHE A 361 16.10 2.54 20.16
C PHE A 361 15.80 1.05 20.31
N VAL A 362 16.77 0.26 20.76
CA VAL A 362 16.62 -1.19 20.99
C VAL A 362 15.52 -1.47 22.00
N SER A 363 15.53 -0.78 23.17
CA SER A 363 14.51 -0.97 24.21
C SER A 363 13.09 -0.59 23.78
N ARG A 364 12.97 0.29 22.79
CA ARG A 364 11.69 0.74 22.19
C ARG A 364 11.37 0.03 20.89
N LYS A 365 12.23 -0.88 20.44
CA LYS A 365 12.08 -1.66 19.19
C LYS A 365 11.92 -0.74 17.96
N LEU A 366 12.66 0.38 17.94
CA LEU A 366 12.69 1.33 16.83
C LEU A 366 13.74 0.90 15.81
N TYR A 367 13.54 -0.28 15.24
CA TYR A 367 14.41 -0.83 14.20
C TYR A 367 14.08 -0.23 12.84
N PRO A 368 15.05 -0.13 11.91
CA PRO A 368 14.77 0.24 10.52
C PRO A 368 13.72 -0.68 9.92
N ASN A 369 12.73 -0.12 9.27
CA ASN A 369 11.64 -0.85 8.62
C ASN A 369 11.80 -0.89 7.08
N VAL A 370 10.82 -1.43 6.37
CA VAL A 370 10.85 -1.53 4.90
C VAL A 370 10.96 -0.17 4.23
N ASP A 371 10.34 0.89 4.79
CA ASP A 371 10.34 2.24 4.19
C ASP A 371 11.72 2.87 4.19
N PHE A 372 12.53 2.62 5.24
CA PHE A 372 13.91 3.08 5.31
C PHE A 372 14.75 2.53 4.15
N TYR A 373 14.79 1.21 3.98
CA TYR A 373 15.64 0.59 2.97
C TYR A 373 15.10 0.78 1.55
N SER A 374 13.79 0.65 1.35
CA SER A 374 13.20 0.83 0.03
C SER A 374 13.34 2.26 -0.48
N GLY A 375 13.29 3.26 0.42
CA GLY A 375 13.58 4.65 0.09
C GLY A 375 15.00 4.84 -0.44
N ILE A 376 15.99 4.26 0.25
CA ILE A 376 17.40 4.30 -0.17
C ILE A 376 17.58 3.63 -1.54
N VAL A 377 16.99 2.44 -1.74
CA VAL A 377 17.04 1.74 -3.03
C VAL A 377 16.42 2.58 -4.14
N GLN A 378 15.22 3.11 -3.95
CA GLN A 378 14.56 3.95 -4.96
C GLN A 378 15.39 5.20 -5.30
N ARG A 379 15.97 5.84 -4.30
CA ARG A 379 16.87 6.99 -4.51
C ARG A 379 18.12 6.59 -5.31
N ALA A 380 18.73 5.46 -5.00
CA ALA A 380 19.89 4.94 -5.73
C ALA A 380 19.55 4.59 -7.19
N LEU A 381 18.33 4.11 -7.45
CA LEU A 381 17.80 3.87 -8.80
C LEU A 381 17.53 5.17 -9.59
N GLY A 382 17.64 6.35 -8.98
CA GLY A 382 17.35 7.64 -9.60
C GLY A 382 15.86 8.00 -9.63
N ILE A 383 15.02 7.31 -8.86
CA ILE A 383 13.61 7.65 -8.71
C ILE A 383 13.51 8.90 -7.81
N PRO A 384 12.83 9.98 -8.26
CA PRO A 384 12.60 11.16 -7.42
C PRO A 384 11.71 10.84 -6.22
N THR A 385 11.96 11.50 -5.09
CA THR A 385 11.26 11.22 -3.81
C THR A 385 9.74 11.34 -3.95
N GLU A 386 9.24 12.33 -4.69
CA GLU A 386 7.81 12.54 -4.95
C GLU A 386 7.13 11.42 -5.75
N MET A 387 7.92 10.52 -6.37
CA MET A 387 7.42 9.33 -7.06
C MET A 387 7.31 8.09 -6.17
N PHE A 388 7.86 8.10 -4.96
CA PHE A 388 7.94 6.91 -4.11
C PHE A 388 6.56 6.34 -3.76
N THR A 389 5.62 7.20 -3.39
CA THR A 389 4.24 6.76 -3.11
C THR A 389 3.53 6.27 -4.38
N CYS A 390 3.89 6.77 -5.58
CA CYS A 390 3.38 6.23 -6.85
C CYS A 390 3.93 4.82 -7.13
N ILE A 391 5.20 4.57 -6.81
CA ILE A 391 5.80 3.22 -6.87
C ILE A 391 5.09 2.26 -5.91
N PHE A 392 4.79 2.74 -4.72
CA PHE A 392 4.01 2.00 -3.74
C PHE A 392 2.60 1.69 -4.27
N ALA A 393 1.90 2.67 -4.85
CA ALA A 393 0.58 2.47 -5.44
C ALA A 393 0.61 1.44 -6.59
N LEU A 394 1.66 1.47 -7.44
CA LEU A 394 1.86 0.50 -8.50
C LEU A 394 1.91 -0.93 -7.91
N ALA A 395 2.77 -1.15 -6.94
CA ALA A 395 2.92 -2.44 -6.28
C ALA A 395 1.64 -2.91 -5.58
N ARG A 396 0.96 -2.00 -4.85
CA ARG A 396 -0.24 -2.27 -4.05
C ARG A 396 -1.49 -2.50 -4.88
N THR A 397 -1.49 -2.14 -6.14
CA THR A 397 -2.66 -2.25 -7.02
C THR A 397 -3.20 -3.68 -7.07
N VAL A 398 -2.35 -4.69 -7.15
CA VAL A 398 -2.78 -6.09 -7.16
C VAL A 398 -3.46 -6.50 -5.85
N GLY A 399 -2.91 -6.08 -4.70
CA GLY A 399 -3.54 -6.34 -3.39
C GLY A 399 -4.92 -5.70 -3.28
N TRP A 400 -5.06 -4.43 -3.69
CA TRP A 400 -6.36 -3.76 -3.73
C TRP A 400 -7.36 -4.46 -4.64
N ILE A 401 -6.92 -4.94 -5.80
CA ILE A 401 -7.77 -5.68 -6.75
C ILE A 401 -8.24 -7.00 -6.13
N ALA A 402 -7.33 -7.78 -5.57
CA ALA A 402 -7.65 -9.05 -4.91
C ALA A 402 -8.62 -8.84 -3.74
N GLN A 403 -8.40 -7.81 -2.92
CA GLN A 403 -9.28 -7.43 -1.81
C GLN A 403 -10.66 -6.97 -2.28
N TRP A 404 -10.72 -6.21 -3.38
CA TRP A 404 -11.98 -5.80 -3.98
C TRP A 404 -12.77 -6.99 -4.51
N GLU A 405 -12.13 -7.90 -5.25
CA GLU A 405 -12.79 -9.09 -5.79
C GLU A 405 -13.28 -10.03 -4.69
N GLU A 406 -12.43 -10.31 -3.68
CA GLU A 406 -12.84 -11.14 -2.55
C GLU A 406 -14.09 -10.55 -1.86
N MET A 407 -14.17 -9.23 -1.73
CA MET A 407 -15.33 -8.57 -1.14
C MET A 407 -16.59 -8.74 -1.99
N ILE A 408 -16.54 -8.43 -3.30
CA ILE A 408 -17.77 -8.46 -4.14
C ILE A 408 -18.25 -9.87 -4.44
N THR A 409 -17.40 -10.87 -4.29
CA THR A 409 -17.75 -12.30 -4.45
C THR A 409 -18.14 -12.97 -3.14
N ASP A 410 -18.04 -12.28 -2.01
CA ASP A 410 -18.46 -12.80 -0.70
C ASP A 410 -20.00 -12.88 -0.63
N PRO A 411 -20.60 -14.06 -0.35
CA PRO A 411 -22.04 -14.20 -0.18
C PRO A 411 -22.63 -13.32 0.94
N GLU A 412 -21.82 -12.94 1.93
CA GLU A 412 -22.24 -12.04 3.01
C GLU A 412 -21.99 -10.55 2.69
N TYR A 413 -21.59 -10.22 1.47
CA TYR A 413 -21.33 -8.87 1.01
C TYR A 413 -22.48 -7.90 1.31
N LYS A 414 -22.13 -6.75 1.84
CA LYS A 414 -23.07 -5.65 2.11
C LYS A 414 -22.37 -4.30 1.93
N ILE A 415 -23.16 -3.30 1.54
CA ILE A 415 -22.67 -1.92 1.52
C ILE A 415 -22.19 -1.50 2.92
N GLY A 416 -20.98 -0.98 2.98
CA GLY A 416 -20.38 -0.46 4.22
C GLY A 416 -21.07 0.84 4.65
N ARG A 417 -21.66 0.84 5.84
CA ARG A 417 -22.28 2.01 6.46
C ARG A 417 -21.99 2.03 7.96
N PRO A 418 -20.86 2.58 8.38
CA PRO A 418 -20.51 2.70 9.80
C PRO A 418 -21.58 3.47 10.58
N ARG A 419 -21.74 3.14 11.85
CA ARG A 419 -22.57 3.91 12.80
C ARG A 419 -21.75 5.06 13.38
N GLN A 420 -22.45 6.06 13.93
CA GLN A 420 -21.82 7.16 14.68
C GLN A 420 -22.55 7.39 16.01
N LEU A 421 -21.78 7.79 17.02
CA LEU A 421 -22.31 8.37 18.24
C LEU A 421 -22.53 9.86 17.97
N TYR A 422 -23.81 10.29 17.93
CA TYR A 422 -24.13 11.71 17.75
C TYR A 422 -23.96 12.48 19.07
N VAL A 423 -23.14 13.49 19.05
CA VAL A 423 -22.84 14.37 20.19
C VAL A 423 -23.16 15.85 19.91
N GLY A 424 -23.90 16.11 18.84
CA GLY A 424 -24.32 17.47 18.47
C GLY A 424 -25.57 17.91 19.20
N GLU A 425 -26.13 19.04 18.77
CA GLU A 425 -27.32 19.65 19.34
C GLU A 425 -28.57 18.80 19.09
N THR A 426 -29.50 18.85 20.01
CA THR A 426 -30.87 18.29 19.83
C THR A 426 -31.64 19.06 18.77
N SER A 427 -32.86 18.60 18.42
CA SER A 427 -33.69 19.27 17.42
C SER A 427 -33.94 20.73 17.75
N ARG A 428 -33.62 21.61 16.82
CA ARG A 428 -33.79 23.06 16.92
C ARG A 428 -34.62 23.57 15.76
N LYS A 429 -35.50 24.57 16.03
CA LYS A 429 -36.21 25.31 14.98
C LYS A 429 -35.25 26.25 14.27
N VAL A 430 -35.36 26.38 12.96
CA VAL A 430 -34.61 27.38 12.19
C VAL A 430 -35.18 28.78 12.50
N PRO A 431 -34.45 29.68 13.16
CA PRO A 431 -34.93 31.02 13.42
C PRO A 431 -34.93 31.85 12.14
N ASN A 432 -35.80 32.90 12.13
CA ASN A 432 -35.77 33.90 11.05
C ASN A 432 -34.35 34.48 10.96
N ILE A 433 -33.90 34.84 9.74
CA ILE A 433 -32.54 35.29 9.50
C ILE A 433 -32.17 36.52 10.37
N ALA A 434 -33.06 37.43 10.58
CA ALA A 434 -32.89 38.61 11.44
C ALA A 434 -32.72 38.27 12.93
N ALA A 435 -33.06 37.06 13.37
CA ALA A 435 -32.94 36.58 14.74
C ALA A 435 -31.74 35.60 14.93
N ARG A 436 -30.96 35.33 13.89
CA ARG A 436 -29.75 34.50 13.97
C ARG A 436 -28.62 35.32 14.56
N LYS A 437 -27.96 34.75 15.58
CA LYS A 437 -26.76 35.35 16.23
C LYS A 437 -25.50 34.99 15.41
#